data_dc3672aa795bbd374da5ec0a8e65bdbe
#
_entry.id   dc3672aa795bbd374da5ec0a8e65bdbe
#
_cell.length_a   1.000
_cell.length_b   1.000
_cell.length_c   1.000
_cell.angle_alpha   90.00
_cell.angle_beta   90.00
_cell.angle_gamma   90.00
#
_symmetry.space_group_name_H-M   'P 1'
#
loop_
_entity.id
_entity.type
_entity.pdbx_description
1 polymer ?
#
loop_
_entity_poly.entity_id
_entity_poly.type
_entity_poly.pdbx_seq_one_letter_code
_entity_poly.pdbx_strand_id
1 'polypeptide(L)'
;MSALTRCASGLGLTGLLGNHRMDLYTEVFKRFKEVTGSSKEISRTHLKKAIMVSLYGSQLKPVQVLGKDNIEAFHHVMDDMCTGAWELRQVLLDTWNPNVDSQNWIMPDGFHVVCPVEVKKTYTMEVDGEKYDFKVKEKEAQSEGLSNVANVTHSLDSYIAREMIRRVKYDKAQMSYVLYLLNQYTLDHEASLKEGPIESMGIFDLLLHYFENSNMLTVRIADYIKSIADIAKMSTHHRNMLKDVLSKMLQYEPFDIAIIHDSFSAHPENLNYVRYWYNDMVANVVDSNLLQCILDQIAVEEFHLDPQEAPRKHLANLVRKSSYGIC
;
A
#
# COMPACT_ATOMS: atom_id res chain seq x y z
N MET A 1 2.17 -5.96 2.58
CA MET A 1 3.40 -6.59 2.04
C MET A 1 3.06 -7.76 1.10
N SER A 2 2.41 -8.85 1.54
CA SER A 2 2.12 -10.02 0.67
C SER A 2 1.37 -9.70 -0.63
N ALA A 3 0.51 -8.69 -0.65
CA ALA A 3 -0.17 -8.24 -1.87
C ALA A 3 0.80 -7.56 -2.85
N LEU A 4 1.73 -6.75 -2.37
CA LEU A 4 2.76 -6.10 -3.18
C LEU A 4 3.72 -7.11 -3.83
N THR A 5 4.08 -8.16 -3.09
CA THR A 5 4.99 -9.22 -3.56
C THR A 5 4.28 -10.38 -4.26
N ARG A 6 2.94 -10.33 -4.35
CA ARG A 6 2.15 -11.41 -4.95
C ARG A 6 2.38 -12.79 -4.30
N CYS A 7 2.75 -12.80 -3.02
CA CYS A 7 3.05 -14.00 -2.28
C CYS A 7 1.76 -14.73 -1.89
N ALA A 8 1.43 -15.83 -2.57
CA ALA A 8 0.20 -16.59 -2.35
C ALA A 8 0.13 -17.18 -0.93
N SER A 9 1.24 -17.69 -0.37
CA SER A 9 1.30 -18.20 1.01
C SER A 9 0.97 -17.10 2.02
N GLY A 10 1.60 -15.94 1.91
CA GLY A 10 1.35 -14.79 2.78
C GLY A 10 -0.07 -14.24 2.66
N LEU A 11 -0.65 -14.18 1.46
CA LEU A 11 -2.04 -13.81 1.23
C LEU A 11 -3.01 -14.83 1.88
N GLY A 12 -2.71 -16.13 1.77
CA GLY A 12 -3.49 -17.18 2.43
C GLY A 12 -3.48 -17.04 3.95
N LEU A 13 -2.30 -16.89 4.54
CA LEU A 13 -2.12 -16.76 5.99
C LEU A 13 -2.78 -15.50 6.59
N THR A 14 -2.97 -14.46 5.78
CA THR A 14 -3.66 -13.21 6.22
C THR A 14 -5.16 -13.20 5.91
N GLY A 15 -5.74 -14.31 5.43
CA GLY A 15 -7.17 -14.41 5.12
C GLY A 15 -7.57 -13.72 3.81
N LEU A 16 -6.60 -13.22 3.02
CA LEU A 16 -6.84 -12.58 1.73
C LEU A 16 -7.10 -13.58 0.59
N LEU A 17 -6.94 -14.87 0.85
CA LEU A 17 -7.30 -15.96 -0.06
C LEU A 17 -8.21 -16.97 0.63
N GLY A 18 -9.22 -17.43 -0.13
CA GLY A 18 -10.09 -18.53 0.29
C GLY A 18 -11.28 -18.13 1.16
N ASN A 19 -11.95 -19.16 1.68
CA ASN A 19 -13.24 -19.04 2.39
C ASN A 19 -13.12 -19.39 3.89
N HIS A 20 -11.89 -19.41 4.42
CA HIS A 20 -11.63 -19.74 5.82
C HIS A 20 -10.93 -18.58 6.49
N ARG A 21 -11.35 -18.31 7.73
CA ARG A 21 -10.65 -17.34 8.57
C ARG A 21 -9.26 -17.88 8.92
N MET A 22 -8.23 -17.11 8.56
CA MET A 22 -6.84 -17.41 8.88
C MET A 22 -6.31 -16.41 9.89
N ASP A 23 -5.44 -16.87 10.76
CA ASP A 23 -4.70 -16.03 11.73
C ASP A 23 -3.20 -16.31 11.59
N LEU A 24 -2.54 -15.43 10.82
CA LEU A 24 -1.10 -15.48 10.59
C LEU A 24 -0.31 -15.73 11.88
N TYR A 25 -0.65 -15.01 12.94
CA TYR A 25 0.10 -15.13 14.22
C TYR A 25 -0.04 -16.51 14.85
N THR A 26 -1.19 -17.12 14.72
CA THR A 26 -1.44 -18.48 15.25
C THR A 26 -0.71 -19.51 14.41
N GLU A 27 -0.73 -19.40 13.09
CA GLU A 27 -0.06 -20.37 12.20
C GLU A 27 1.47 -20.28 12.33
N VAL A 28 2.03 -19.07 12.34
CA VAL A 28 3.47 -18.87 12.60
C VAL A 28 3.86 -19.36 13.98
N PHE A 29 3.00 -19.21 15.01
CA PHE A 29 3.27 -19.71 16.34
C PHE A 29 3.29 -21.25 16.42
N LYS A 30 2.40 -21.94 15.72
CA LYS A 30 2.41 -23.41 15.60
C LYS A 30 3.72 -23.88 14.97
N ARG A 31 4.09 -23.28 13.81
CA ARG A 31 5.29 -23.61 13.08
C ARG A 31 6.57 -23.34 13.91
N PHE A 32 6.60 -22.23 14.59
CA PHE A 32 7.72 -21.88 15.47
C PHE A 32 7.91 -22.92 16.61
N LYS A 33 6.82 -23.42 17.20
CA LYS A 33 6.88 -24.49 18.21
C LYS A 33 7.38 -25.81 17.65
N GLU A 34 6.99 -26.15 16.42
CA GLU A 34 7.50 -27.34 15.75
C GLU A 34 9.01 -27.28 15.55
N VAL A 35 9.52 -26.15 15.08
CA VAL A 35 10.97 -25.92 14.82
C VAL A 35 11.77 -25.89 16.12
N THR A 36 11.25 -25.28 17.18
CA THR A 36 11.97 -25.12 18.46
C THR A 36 11.76 -26.28 19.45
N GLY A 37 10.90 -27.24 19.13
CA GLY A 37 10.68 -28.42 19.97
C GLY A 37 9.94 -28.15 21.27
N SER A 38 8.80 -27.50 21.26
CA SER A 38 7.85 -27.33 22.39
C SER A 38 8.41 -26.81 23.72
N SER A 39 9.69 -26.73 23.91
CA SER A 39 10.29 -26.31 25.18
C SER A 39 10.52 -24.82 25.11
N LYS A 40 9.61 -24.02 25.61
CA LYS A 40 9.94 -22.76 26.25
C LYS A 40 8.82 -21.73 26.27
N GLU A 41 8.81 -20.97 27.29
CA GLU A 41 8.08 -19.80 27.75
C GLU A 41 7.64 -18.72 26.71
N ILE A 42 7.91 -18.92 25.41
CA ILE A 42 7.47 -17.97 24.37
C ILE A 42 6.00 -18.18 24.08
N SER A 43 5.18 -17.22 24.48
CA SER A 43 3.75 -17.21 24.22
C SER A 43 3.46 -16.69 22.80
N ARG A 44 2.23 -17.00 22.28
CA ARG A 44 1.73 -16.42 21.04
C ARG A 44 1.79 -14.87 21.07
N THR A 45 1.57 -14.24 22.22
CA THR A 45 1.64 -12.78 22.36
C THR A 45 3.06 -12.25 22.16
N HIS A 46 4.08 -12.94 22.67
CA HIS A 46 5.47 -12.58 22.43
C HIS A 46 5.81 -12.71 20.95
N LEU A 47 5.43 -13.84 20.32
CA LEU A 47 5.71 -14.05 18.90
C LEU A 47 4.97 -13.04 18.00
N LYS A 48 3.69 -12.76 18.28
CA LYS A 48 2.93 -11.70 17.59
C LYS A 48 3.68 -10.37 17.64
N LYS A 49 4.18 -9.98 18.83
CA LYS A 49 4.94 -8.74 18.98
C LYS A 49 6.22 -8.75 18.13
N ALA A 50 6.96 -9.88 18.14
CA ALA A 50 8.17 -10.02 17.31
C ALA A 50 7.86 -9.91 15.82
N ILE A 51 6.81 -10.60 15.32
CA ILE A 51 6.36 -10.52 13.92
C ILE A 51 6.04 -9.08 13.54
N MET A 52 5.18 -8.41 14.32
CA MET A 52 4.77 -7.03 14.02
C MET A 52 5.97 -6.08 13.91
N VAL A 53 6.84 -6.06 14.92
CA VAL A 53 7.99 -5.12 14.93
C VAL A 53 9.00 -5.46 13.84
N SER A 54 9.17 -6.74 13.47
CA SER A 54 10.04 -7.15 12.37
C SER A 54 9.51 -6.68 11.02
N LEU A 55 8.21 -6.87 10.75
CA LEU A 55 7.57 -6.43 9.52
C LEU A 55 7.51 -4.89 9.38
N TYR A 56 7.74 -4.15 10.47
CA TYR A 56 7.97 -2.70 10.46
C TYR A 56 9.46 -2.31 10.43
N GLY A 57 10.36 -3.26 10.16
CA GLY A 57 11.78 -3.01 9.94
C GLY A 57 12.66 -3.14 11.17
N SER A 58 12.12 -3.31 12.40
CA SER A 58 12.94 -3.42 13.59
C SER A 58 13.79 -4.71 13.57
N GLN A 59 15.08 -4.57 13.81
CA GLN A 59 16.02 -5.70 13.92
C GLN A 59 16.31 -6.07 15.38
N LEU A 60 16.39 -5.10 16.28
CA LEU A 60 16.76 -5.30 17.68
C LEU A 60 15.58 -5.77 18.57
N LYS A 61 14.38 -5.25 18.34
CA LYS A 61 13.22 -5.58 19.17
C LYS A 61 12.81 -7.06 19.15
N PRO A 62 12.84 -7.77 18.01
CA PRO A 62 12.57 -9.22 17.99
C PRO A 62 13.53 -9.98 18.88
N VAL A 63 14.83 -9.64 18.88
CA VAL A 63 15.86 -10.24 19.74
C VAL A 63 15.55 -10.00 21.22
N GLN A 64 15.10 -8.79 21.57
CA GLN A 64 14.70 -8.46 22.95
C GLN A 64 13.47 -9.23 23.42
N VAL A 65 12.53 -9.52 22.51
CA VAL A 65 11.27 -10.22 22.83
C VAL A 65 11.46 -11.74 22.93
N LEU A 66 12.24 -12.31 21.99
CA LEU A 66 12.38 -13.77 21.83
C LEU A 66 13.64 -14.33 22.48
N GLY A 67 14.63 -13.49 22.77
CA GLY A 67 15.98 -13.90 23.18
C GLY A 67 16.85 -14.31 21.99
N LYS A 68 18.17 -14.26 22.20
CA LYS A 68 19.15 -14.56 21.15
C LYS A 68 19.04 -15.99 20.61
N ASP A 69 18.74 -16.96 21.49
CA ASP A 69 18.68 -18.38 21.14
C ASP A 69 17.51 -18.75 20.22
N ASN A 70 16.48 -17.90 20.14
CA ASN A 70 15.27 -18.18 19.38
C ASN A 70 15.17 -17.34 18.10
N ILE A 71 16.08 -16.40 17.89
CA ILE A 71 15.96 -15.43 16.77
C ILE A 71 16.21 -16.09 15.42
N GLU A 72 17.14 -17.04 15.35
CA GLU A 72 17.46 -17.77 14.13
C GLU A 72 16.28 -18.66 13.69
N ALA A 73 15.69 -19.39 14.63
CA ALA A 73 14.48 -20.19 14.37
C ALA A 73 13.30 -19.29 13.94
N PHE A 74 13.17 -18.10 14.55
CA PHE A 74 12.15 -17.14 14.16
C PHE A 74 12.35 -16.64 12.72
N HIS A 75 13.58 -16.27 12.34
CA HIS A 75 13.87 -15.82 10.98
C HIS A 75 13.59 -16.94 9.97
N HIS A 76 14.01 -18.17 10.25
CA HIS A 76 13.72 -19.31 9.39
C HIS A 76 12.22 -19.54 9.19
N VAL A 77 11.43 -19.47 10.26
CA VAL A 77 9.96 -19.62 10.17
C VAL A 77 9.30 -18.48 9.39
N MET A 78 9.78 -17.25 9.57
CA MET A 78 9.26 -16.11 8.80
C MET A 78 9.60 -16.22 7.32
N ASP A 79 10.80 -16.68 6.98
CA ASP A 79 11.23 -16.90 5.61
C ASP A 79 10.41 -18.03 4.94
N ASP A 80 10.20 -19.15 5.64
CA ASP A 80 9.40 -20.28 5.15
C ASP A 80 7.91 -19.90 4.93
N MET A 81 7.29 -19.21 5.88
CA MET A 81 5.85 -18.97 5.86
C MET A 81 5.45 -17.65 5.18
N CYS A 82 6.27 -16.64 5.26
CA CYS A 82 5.99 -15.26 4.83
C CYS A 82 7.04 -14.75 3.83
N THR A 83 7.60 -15.63 2.99
CA THR A 83 8.73 -15.39 2.07
C THR A 83 8.67 -14.00 1.41
N GLY A 84 7.62 -13.72 0.64
CA GLY A 84 7.53 -12.45 -0.08
C GLY A 84 7.48 -11.22 0.84
N ALA A 85 6.83 -11.30 2.01
CA ALA A 85 6.81 -10.18 2.96
C ALA A 85 8.17 -10.02 3.65
N TRP A 86 8.88 -11.12 3.87
CA TRP A 86 10.18 -11.13 4.51
C TRP A 86 11.28 -10.60 3.59
N GLU A 87 11.26 -11.01 2.32
CA GLU A 87 12.13 -10.49 1.26
C GLU A 87 11.89 -8.99 1.03
N LEU A 88 10.62 -8.58 0.88
CA LEU A 88 10.28 -7.17 0.69
C LEU A 88 10.77 -6.31 1.85
N ARG A 89 10.68 -6.81 3.08
CA ARG A 89 11.22 -6.10 4.24
C ARG A 89 12.72 -5.80 4.04
N GLN A 90 13.50 -6.77 3.57
CA GLN A 90 14.93 -6.58 3.33
C GLN A 90 15.17 -5.57 2.19
N VAL A 91 14.49 -5.74 1.07
CA VAL A 91 14.55 -4.79 -0.05
C VAL A 91 14.27 -3.36 0.41
N LEU A 92 13.22 -3.15 1.20
CA LEU A 92 12.88 -1.81 1.70
C LEU A 92 13.89 -1.25 2.73
N LEU A 93 14.61 -2.11 3.46
CA LEU A 93 15.74 -1.66 4.29
C LEU A 93 16.89 -1.15 3.41
N ASP A 94 17.17 -1.84 2.32
CA ASP A 94 18.28 -1.54 1.41
C ASP A 94 18.02 -0.28 0.54
N THR A 95 16.75 0.18 0.46
CA THR A 95 16.39 1.45 -0.22
C THR A 95 16.73 2.71 0.60
N TRP A 96 17.28 2.58 1.80
CA TRP A 96 17.59 3.75 2.61
C TRP A 96 18.65 4.64 1.94
N ASN A 97 18.28 5.90 1.67
CA ASN A 97 19.23 6.88 1.15
C ASN A 97 19.87 7.66 2.31
N PRO A 98 21.19 7.46 2.56
CA PRO A 98 21.89 8.11 3.67
C PRO A 98 22.22 9.60 3.43
N ASN A 99 22.00 10.10 2.21
CA ASN A 99 22.43 11.45 1.81
C ASN A 99 21.29 12.48 1.85
N VAL A 100 20.08 12.07 2.24
CA VAL A 100 18.92 12.96 2.27
C VAL A 100 18.35 13.12 3.67
N ASP A 101 17.80 14.28 3.95
CA ASP A 101 17.11 14.58 5.21
C ASP A 101 15.62 14.21 5.20
N SER A 102 15.14 13.65 4.09
CA SER A 102 13.76 13.20 3.91
C SER A 102 13.67 12.11 2.84
N GLN A 103 13.03 10.99 3.16
CA GLN A 103 12.68 9.94 2.18
C GLN A 103 11.29 10.26 1.61
N ASN A 104 11.18 10.32 0.28
CA ASN A 104 9.95 10.82 -0.36
C ASN A 104 9.54 9.95 -1.54
N TRP A 105 8.23 9.78 -1.73
CA TRP A 105 7.63 9.17 -2.93
C TRP A 105 6.20 9.65 -3.13
N ILE A 106 5.65 9.37 -4.30
CA ILE A 106 4.30 9.78 -4.67
C ILE A 106 3.44 8.54 -4.91
N MET A 107 2.26 8.52 -4.31
CA MET A 107 1.29 7.45 -4.49
C MET A 107 0.44 7.68 -5.75
N PRO A 108 -0.23 6.64 -6.32
CA PRO A 108 -0.98 6.74 -7.57
C PRO A 108 -2.08 7.81 -7.60
N ASP A 109 -2.59 8.22 -6.44
CA ASP A 109 -3.56 9.30 -6.30
C ASP A 109 -2.93 10.70 -6.21
N GLY A 110 -1.63 10.82 -6.47
CA GLY A 110 -0.88 12.07 -6.39
C GLY A 110 -0.59 12.52 -4.95
N PHE A 111 -0.74 11.63 -3.97
CA PHE A 111 -0.39 11.95 -2.59
C PHE A 111 1.12 11.86 -2.37
N HIS A 112 1.72 12.97 -1.95
CA HIS A 112 3.15 13.04 -1.62
C HIS A 112 3.39 12.49 -0.22
N VAL A 113 4.12 11.38 -0.14
CA VAL A 113 4.61 10.84 1.13
C VAL A 113 5.95 11.50 1.44
N VAL A 114 6.05 12.12 2.61
CA VAL A 114 7.25 12.81 3.07
C VAL A 114 7.62 12.25 4.44
N CYS A 115 8.78 11.60 4.51
CA CYS A 115 9.28 10.96 5.72
C CYS A 115 10.58 11.65 6.15
N PRO A 116 10.50 12.69 6.99
CA PRO A 116 11.68 13.40 7.43
C PRO A 116 12.58 12.50 8.28
N VAL A 117 13.87 12.62 8.07
CA VAL A 117 14.91 11.99 8.92
C VAL A 117 15.20 12.92 10.07
N GLU A 118 14.75 12.56 11.28
CA GLU A 118 14.85 13.41 12.46
C GLU A 118 15.87 12.85 13.46
N VAL A 119 16.78 13.69 13.90
CA VAL A 119 17.74 13.42 14.96
C VAL A 119 17.36 14.22 16.20
N LYS A 120 17.43 13.58 17.36
CA LYS A 120 17.24 14.26 18.64
C LYS A 120 18.57 14.80 19.11
N LYS A 121 18.75 16.13 19.07
CA LYS A 121 19.92 16.82 19.65
C LYS A 121 19.55 17.39 21.01
N THR A 122 20.50 17.27 21.95
CA THR A 122 20.36 17.88 23.29
C THR A 122 21.20 19.15 23.29
N TYR A 123 20.56 20.27 23.62
CA TYR A 123 21.20 21.56 23.80
C TYR A 123 21.14 21.94 25.27
N THR A 124 22.27 22.43 25.79
CA THR A 124 22.35 22.94 27.16
C THR A 124 22.36 24.45 27.12
N MET A 125 21.48 25.07 27.85
CA MET A 125 21.40 26.52 28.04
C MET A 125 21.68 26.82 29.51
N GLU A 126 22.47 27.86 29.77
CA GLU A 126 22.75 28.34 31.11
C GLU A 126 21.91 29.61 31.38
N VAL A 127 21.12 29.60 32.43
CA VAL A 127 20.31 30.71 32.89
C VAL A 127 20.53 30.90 34.38
N ASP A 128 20.96 32.08 34.77
CA ASP A 128 21.26 32.45 36.17
C ASP A 128 22.25 31.50 36.88
N GLY A 129 23.21 30.94 36.12
CA GLY A 129 24.23 30.03 36.63
C GLY A 129 23.77 28.56 36.72
N GLU A 130 22.54 28.24 36.38
CA GLU A 130 22.01 26.87 36.30
C GLU A 130 21.92 26.39 34.85
N LYS A 131 22.24 25.10 34.64
CA LYS A 131 22.23 24.45 33.31
C LYS A 131 20.93 23.72 33.07
N TYR A 132 20.27 24.02 31.95
CA TYR A 132 19.05 23.39 31.51
C TYR A 132 19.27 22.68 30.20
N ASP A 133 18.99 21.36 30.16
CA ASP A 133 19.05 20.57 28.97
C ASP A 133 17.66 20.50 28.30
N PHE A 134 17.61 20.87 27.00
CA PHE A 134 16.41 20.70 26.20
C PHE A 134 16.72 19.90 24.92
N LYS A 135 15.73 19.09 24.51
CA LYS A 135 15.86 18.21 23.34
C LYS A 135 15.09 18.79 22.17
N VAL A 136 15.79 18.96 21.06
CA VAL A 136 15.19 19.42 19.79
C VAL A 136 15.31 18.30 18.78
N LYS A 137 14.30 18.16 17.92
CA LYS A 137 14.35 17.31 16.75
C LYS A 137 14.78 18.16 15.56
N GLU A 138 15.86 17.78 14.92
CA GLU A 138 16.38 18.43 13.72
C GLU A 138 16.34 17.47 12.56
N LYS A 139 16.07 17.98 11.36
CA LYS A 139 16.19 17.20 10.13
C LYS A 139 17.65 17.07 9.76
N GLU A 140 18.12 15.84 9.71
CA GLU A 140 19.53 15.57 9.38
C GLU A 140 19.65 14.19 8.73
N ALA A 141 20.37 14.11 7.61
CA ALA A 141 20.68 12.86 6.93
C ALA A 141 21.41 11.89 7.87
N GLN A 142 21.02 10.62 7.84
CA GLN A 142 21.59 9.56 8.67
C GLN A 142 22.09 8.41 7.80
N SER A 143 23.25 7.85 8.17
CA SER A 143 23.88 6.73 7.46
C SER A 143 23.01 5.46 7.47
N GLU A 144 22.15 5.31 8.49
CA GLU A 144 21.29 4.14 8.65
C GLU A 144 19.86 4.54 9.02
N GLY A 145 18.87 3.79 8.52
CA GLY A 145 17.47 4.01 8.85
C GLY A 145 16.61 2.82 8.56
N LEU A 146 15.47 2.74 9.23
CA LEU A 146 14.51 1.63 9.13
C LEU A 146 13.14 2.10 8.65
N SER A 147 12.94 3.41 8.46
CA SER A 147 11.60 3.99 8.32
C SER A 147 10.91 3.63 7.00
N ASN A 148 11.67 3.34 5.93
CA ASN A 148 11.08 3.01 4.62
C ASN A 148 10.16 1.79 4.70
N VAL A 149 10.52 0.75 5.49
CA VAL A 149 9.69 -0.46 5.64
C VAL A 149 8.30 -0.13 6.18
N ALA A 150 8.25 0.61 7.29
CA ALA A 150 6.99 1.00 7.91
C ALA A 150 6.22 1.99 7.04
N ASN A 151 6.90 3.02 6.52
CA ASN A 151 6.25 4.13 5.82
C ASN A 151 5.71 3.72 4.44
N VAL A 152 6.40 2.83 3.69
CA VAL A 152 5.86 2.27 2.44
C VAL A 152 4.59 1.47 2.73
N THR A 153 4.60 0.63 3.77
CA THR A 153 3.41 -0.15 4.15
C THR A 153 2.26 0.78 4.55
N HIS A 154 2.51 1.78 5.41
CA HIS A 154 1.49 2.74 5.84
C HIS A 154 0.99 3.64 4.69
N SER A 155 1.85 3.99 3.74
CA SER A 155 1.41 4.77 2.56
C SER A 155 0.45 3.98 1.68
N LEU A 156 0.66 2.65 1.56
CA LEU A 156 -0.27 1.77 0.87
C LEU A 156 -1.61 1.65 1.61
N ASP A 157 -1.58 1.41 2.92
CA ASP A 157 -2.81 1.34 3.74
C ASP A 157 -3.60 2.65 3.63
N SER A 158 -2.90 3.78 3.72
CA SER A 158 -3.50 5.12 3.56
C SER A 158 -4.05 5.36 2.15
N TYR A 159 -3.39 4.84 1.11
CA TYR A 159 -3.90 4.91 -0.26
C TYR A 159 -5.20 4.11 -0.40
N ILE A 160 -5.22 2.86 0.10
CA ILE A 160 -6.44 2.03 0.12
C ILE A 160 -7.57 2.76 0.86
N ALA A 161 -7.28 3.33 2.03
CA ALA A 161 -8.28 4.06 2.81
C ALA A 161 -8.86 5.26 2.05
N ARG A 162 -8.02 6.08 1.39
CA ARG A 162 -8.47 7.21 0.57
C ARG A 162 -9.31 6.75 -0.62
N GLU A 163 -8.92 5.67 -1.28
CA GLU A 163 -9.69 5.11 -2.39
C GLU A 163 -11.01 4.49 -1.94
N MET A 164 -11.06 3.87 -0.77
CA MET A 164 -12.30 3.39 -0.16
C MET A 164 -13.29 4.55 0.05
N ILE A 165 -12.82 5.67 0.60
CA ILE A 165 -13.66 6.87 0.76
C ILE A 165 -14.17 7.35 -0.59
N ARG A 166 -13.32 7.52 -1.59
CA ARG A 166 -13.69 8.03 -2.93
C ARG A 166 -14.69 7.14 -3.65
N ARG A 167 -14.63 5.82 -3.44
CA ARG A 167 -15.52 4.86 -4.08
C ARG A 167 -16.90 4.76 -3.45
N VAL A 168 -17.05 5.19 -2.19
CA VAL A 168 -18.34 5.15 -1.50
C VAL A 168 -18.96 6.54 -1.30
N LYS A 169 -18.13 7.60 -1.23
CA LYS A 169 -18.57 8.99 -1.07
C LYS A 169 -18.10 9.81 -2.29
N TYR A 170 -18.97 9.96 -3.27
CA TYR A 170 -18.65 10.57 -4.57
C TYR A 170 -19.79 11.48 -5.05
N ASP A 171 -19.46 12.38 -5.97
CA ASP A 171 -20.47 13.15 -6.71
C ASP A 171 -21.08 12.26 -7.80
N LYS A 172 -22.35 11.87 -7.58
CA LYS A 172 -23.07 10.99 -8.48
C LYS A 172 -23.27 11.61 -9.87
N ALA A 173 -23.47 12.92 -9.96
CA ALA A 173 -23.65 13.62 -11.23
C ALA A 173 -22.36 13.59 -12.04
N GLN A 174 -21.22 13.91 -11.41
CA GLN A 174 -19.90 13.85 -12.05
C GLN A 174 -19.56 12.43 -12.50
N MET A 175 -19.72 11.41 -11.65
CA MET A 175 -19.42 10.03 -12.02
C MET A 175 -20.30 9.53 -13.15
N SER A 176 -21.60 9.90 -13.15
CA SER A 176 -22.54 9.58 -14.25
C SER A 176 -22.15 10.26 -15.56
N TYR A 177 -21.70 11.51 -15.49
CA TYR A 177 -21.24 12.25 -16.66
C TYR A 177 -19.99 11.61 -17.27
N VAL A 178 -19.00 11.26 -16.46
CA VAL A 178 -17.78 10.59 -16.92
C VAL A 178 -18.11 9.22 -17.54
N LEU A 179 -18.99 8.44 -16.92
CA LEU A 179 -19.44 7.16 -17.47
C LEU A 179 -20.17 7.35 -18.82
N TYR A 180 -20.97 8.42 -18.95
CA TYR A 180 -21.57 8.78 -20.22
C TYR A 180 -20.53 9.07 -21.30
N LEU A 181 -19.49 9.89 -21.00
CA LEU A 181 -18.40 10.17 -21.94
C LEU A 181 -17.66 8.91 -22.37
N LEU A 182 -17.34 8.01 -21.39
CA LEU A 182 -16.71 6.73 -21.69
C LEU A 182 -17.54 5.84 -22.61
N ASN A 183 -18.87 5.91 -22.54
CA ASN A 183 -19.78 5.17 -23.39
C ASN A 183 -19.95 5.79 -24.79
N GLN A 184 -19.79 7.11 -24.90
CA GLN A 184 -19.85 7.84 -26.19
C GLN A 184 -18.54 7.79 -26.96
N TYR A 185 -17.45 7.41 -26.32
CA TYR A 185 -16.13 7.39 -26.93
C TYR A 185 -16.05 6.36 -28.07
N THR A 186 -15.59 6.79 -29.24
CA THR A 186 -15.29 5.96 -30.41
C THR A 186 -13.86 6.21 -30.89
N LEU A 187 -13.30 5.31 -31.67
CA LEU A 187 -11.93 5.46 -32.23
C LEU A 187 -11.77 6.71 -33.15
N ASP A 188 -12.87 7.20 -33.71
CA ASP A 188 -12.83 8.43 -34.54
C ASP A 188 -12.44 9.67 -33.72
N HIS A 189 -12.62 9.63 -32.41
CA HIS A 189 -12.19 10.71 -31.51
C HIS A 189 -10.67 10.77 -31.34
N GLU A 190 -9.93 9.66 -31.51
CA GLU A 190 -8.46 9.65 -31.43
C GLU A 190 -7.87 10.48 -32.61
N ALA A 191 -8.47 10.40 -33.80
CA ALA A 191 -8.01 11.11 -34.97
C ALA A 191 -8.18 12.65 -34.89
N SER A 192 -9.00 13.12 -33.96
CA SER A 192 -9.28 14.55 -33.75
C SER A 192 -8.41 15.22 -32.68
N LEU A 193 -7.55 14.48 -32.00
CA LEU A 193 -6.60 15.04 -31.03
C LEU A 193 -5.55 15.85 -31.81
N LYS A 194 -5.65 17.19 -31.80
CA LYS A 194 -4.56 18.06 -32.22
C LYS A 194 -3.50 18.05 -31.13
N GLU A 195 -2.26 17.80 -31.53
CA GLU A 195 -1.11 18.08 -30.66
C GLU A 195 -1.12 19.59 -30.34
N GLY A 196 -1.57 19.94 -29.16
CA GLY A 196 -1.48 21.29 -28.62
C GLY A 196 -0.07 21.55 -28.08
N PRO A 197 0.33 22.82 -27.86
CA PRO A 197 1.55 23.12 -27.17
C PRO A 197 1.54 22.44 -25.79
N ILE A 198 2.70 21.96 -25.34
CA ILE A 198 2.90 21.37 -24.01
C ILE A 198 2.63 22.48 -22.97
N GLU A 199 1.37 22.63 -22.59
CA GLU A 199 1.01 23.39 -21.40
C GLU A 199 1.48 22.62 -20.16
N SER A 200 1.69 23.33 -19.05
CA SER A 200 2.08 22.71 -17.78
C SER A 200 1.19 21.52 -17.47
N MET A 201 1.78 20.37 -17.13
CA MET A 201 1.08 19.12 -16.83
C MET A 201 -0.02 19.37 -15.80
N GLY A 202 -1.28 19.19 -16.19
CA GLY A 202 -2.44 19.35 -15.32
C GLY A 202 -2.58 18.19 -14.34
N ILE A 203 -3.46 18.35 -13.34
CA ILE A 203 -3.71 17.26 -12.36
C ILE A 203 -4.22 16.00 -13.05
N PHE A 204 -5.05 16.12 -14.09
CA PHE A 204 -5.51 14.97 -14.88
C PHE A 204 -4.33 14.22 -15.50
N ASP A 205 -3.44 14.94 -16.19
CA ASP A 205 -2.29 14.32 -16.88
C ASP A 205 -1.32 13.68 -15.88
N LEU A 206 -1.14 14.28 -14.72
CA LEU A 206 -0.35 13.71 -13.62
C LEU A 206 -0.96 12.40 -13.08
N LEU A 207 -2.26 12.39 -12.82
CA LEU A 207 -2.96 11.19 -12.34
C LEU A 207 -2.97 10.09 -13.42
N LEU A 208 -3.12 10.47 -14.68
CA LEU A 208 -3.05 9.53 -15.80
C LEU A 208 -1.65 8.91 -15.90
N HIS A 209 -0.59 9.72 -15.80
CA HIS A 209 0.79 9.25 -15.79
C HIS A 209 1.05 8.21 -14.67
N TYR A 210 0.58 8.48 -13.44
CA TYR A 210 0.72 7.51 -12.34
C TYR A 210 -0.11 6.25 -12.58
N PHE A 211 -1.29 6.38 -13.17
CA PHE A 211 -2.13 5.24 -13.52
C PHE A 211 -1.45 4.35 -14.57
N GLU A 212 -0.89 4.94 -15.61
CA GLU A 212 -0.21 4.20 -16.70
C GLU A 212 1.01 3.44 -16.18
N ASN A 213 1.81 4.04 -15.32
CA ASN A 213 3.02 3.41 -14.79
C ASN A 213 2.71 2.32 -13.76
N SER A 214 1.80 2.60 -12.83
CA SER A 214 1.49 1.69 -11.72
C SER A 214 0.43 0.66 -12.03
N ASN A 215 -0.39 0.86 -13.06
CA ASN A 215 -1.64 0.12 -13.30
C ASN A 215 -2.60 0.17 -12.09
N MET A 216 -2.51 1.25 -11.27
CA MET A 216 -3.37 1.48 -10.11
C MET A 216 -4.32 2.63 -10.40
N LEU A 217 -5.61 2.30 -10.60
CA LEU A 217 -6.64 3.31 -10.81
C LEU A 217 -6.98 4.04 -9.51
N THR A 218 -6.81 5.37 -9.53
CA THR A 218 -7.48 6.26 -8.56
C THR A 218 -8.76 6.82 -9.17
N VAL A 219 -9.87 6.71 -8.43
CA VAL A 219 -11.15 7.31 -8.87
C VAL A 219 -11.08 8.83 -8.91
N ARG A 220 -10.12 9.44 -8.18
CA ARG A 220 -9.85 10.87 -8.22
C ARG A 220 -9.67 11.42 -9.64
N ILE A 221 -9.18 10.62 -10.59
CA ILE A 221 -9.01 11.07 -11.98
C ILE A 221 -10.35 11.51 -12.62
N ALA A 222 -11.46 10.88 -12.24
CA ALA A 222 -12.79 11.21 -12.75
C ALA A 222 -13.25 12.64 -12.40
N ASP A 223 -12.75 13.21 -11.31
CA ASP A 223 -13.06 14.60 -10.92
C ASP A 223 -12.48 15.63 -11.91
N TYR A 224 -11.48 15.23 -12.70
CA TYR A 224 -10.76 16.09 -13.64
C TYR A 224 -11.11 15.81 -15.11
N ILE A 225 -11.93 14.79 -15.40
CA ILE A 225 -12.43 14.51 -16.76
C ILE A 225 -13.59 15.48 -17.06
N LYS A 226 -13.39 16.33 -18.06
CA LYS A 226 -14.35 17.38 -18.45
C LYS A 226 -14.95 17.14 -19.83
N SER A 227 -14.27 16.36 -20.67
CA SER A 227 -14.65 16.19 -22.06
C SER A 227 -14.21 14.84 -22.63
N ILE A 228 -14.68 14.52 -23.81
CA ILE A 228 -14.28 13.32 -24.55
C ILE A 228 -12.80 13.36 -24.93
N ALA A 229 -12.20 14.55 -25.05
CA ALA A 229 -10.77 14.72 -25.32
C ALA A 229 -9.89 14.18 -24.17
N ASP A 230 -10.35 14.31 -22.92
CA ASP A 230 -9.65 13.73 -21.76
C ASP A 230 -9.72 12.20 -21.79
N ILE A 231 -10.89 11.64 -22.18
CA ILE A 231 -11.06 10.20 -22.38
C ILE A 231 -10.15 9.68 -23.50
N ALA A 232 -9.97 10.43 -24.57
CA ALA A 232 -9.14 10.04 -25.72
C ALA A 232 -7.64 9.94 -25.37
N LYS A 233 -7.15 10.67 -24.36
CA LYS A 233 -5.78 10.54 -23.84
C LYS A 233 -5.52 9.20 -23.14
N MET A 234 -6.56 8.53 -22.64
CA MET A 234 -6.44 7.27 -21.90
C MET A 234 -6.30 6.09 -22.86
N SER A 235 -5.49 5.09 -22.50
CA SER A 235 -5.46 3.82 -23.24
C SER A 235 -6.81 3.08 -23.14
N THR A 236 -7.09 2.18 -24.09
CA THR A 236 -8.30 1.34 -24.04
C THR A 236 -8.39 0.53 -22.75
N HIS A 237 -7.27 0.03 -22.23
CA HIS A 237 -7.21 -0.68 -20.95
C HIS A 237 -7.66 0.21 -19.80
N HIS A 238 -7.12 1.41 -19.70
CA HIS A 238 -7.43 2.34 -18.59
C HIS A 238 -8.86 2.89 -18.69
N ARG A 239 -9.38 3.12 -19.89
CA ARG A 239 -10.81 3.46 -20.11
C ARG A 239 -11.73 2.36 -19.58
N ASN A 240 -11.42 1.10 -19.90
CA ASN A 240 -12.23 -0.04 -19.45
C ASN A 240 -12.18 -0.19 -17.92
N MET A 241 -11.00 -0.08 -17.31
CA MET A 241 -10.88 -0.12 -15.84
C MET A 241 -11.72 0.98 -15.17
N LEU A 242 -11.64 2.22 -15.66
CA LEU A 242 -12.41 3.33 -15.12
C LEU A 242 -13.92 3.10 -15.32
N LYS A 243 -14.33 2.66 -16.50
CA LYS A 243 -15.73 2.33 -16.80
C LYS A 243 -16.29 1.27 -15.86
N ASP A 244 -15.54 0.19 -15.61
CA ASP A 244 -15.97 -0.90 -14.73
C ASP A 244 -16.15 -0.40 -13.29
N VAL A 245 -15.21 0.40 -12.78
CA VAL A 245 -15.28 0.97 -11.43
C VAL A 245 -16.46 1.92 -11.30
N LEU A 246 -16.64 2.88 -12.24
CA LEU A 246 -17.75 3.83 -12.20
C LEU A 246 -19.11 3.12 -12.35
N SER A 247 -19.21 2.12 -13.23
CA SER A 247 -20.41 1.32 -13.40
C SER A 247 -20.79 0.60 -12.10
N LYS A 248 -19.81 0.16 -11.32
CA LYS A 248 -20.04 -0.49 -10.03
C LYS A 248 -20.42 0.51 -8.95
N MET A 249 -19.75 1.67 -8.88
CA MET A 249 -20.07 2.74 -7.94
C MET A 249 -21.52 3.20 -8.10
N LEU A 250 -21.97 3.42 -9.33
CA LEU A 250 -23.33 3.94 -9.64
C LEU A 250 -24.46 2.94 -9.40
N GLN A 251 -24.18 1.71 -8.94
CA GLN A 251 -25.21 0.74 -8.54
C GLN A 251 -25.85 1.03 -7.18
N TYR A 252 -25.28 1.94 -6.40
CA TYR A 252 -25.78 2.32 -5.07
C TYR A 252 -25.67 3.84 -4.87
N GLU A 253 -26.39 4.35 -3.88
CA GLU A 253 -26.28 5.74 -3.50
C GLU A 253 -24.99 5.97 -2.70
N PRO A 254 -24.32 7.13 -2.88
CA PRO A 254 -23.17 7.49 -2.06
C PRO A 254 -23.50 7.45 -0.57
N PHE A 255 -22.55 6.97 0.23
CA PHE A 255 -22.71 6.88 1.69
C PHE A 255 -21.42 7.24 2.42
N ASP A 256 -21.55 7.55 3.71
CA ASP A 256 -20.41 7.84 4.57
C ASP A 256 -19.79 6.56 5.13
N ILE A 257 -18.45 6.57 5.22
CA ILE A 257 -17.64 5.53 5.84
C ILE A 257 -16.75 6.17 6.91
N ALA A 258 -16.68 5.55 8.08
CA ALA A 258 -15.71 5.91 9.11
C ALA A 258 -14.53 4.94 9.06
N ILE A 259 -13.32 5.50 9.03
CA ILE A 259 -12.07 4.73 9.00
C ILE A 259 -11.28 5.08 10.25
N ILE A 260 -10.98 4.06 11.05
CA ILE A 260 -10.16 4.18 12.26
C ILE A 260 -9.03 3.16 12.12
N HIS A 261 -7.84 3.62 11.77
CA HIS A 261 -6.69 2.77 11.42
C HIS A 261 -7.02 1.83 10.25
N ASP A 262 -7.05 0.53 10.51
CA ASP A 262 -7.38 -0.56 9.59
C ASP A 262 -8.84 -1.04 9.68
N SER A 263 -9.65 -0.35 10.47
CA SER A 263 -11.08 -0.66 10.68
C SER A 263 -11.96 0.25 9.85
N PHE A 264 -12.91 -0.35 9.14
CA PHE A 264 -13.89 0.34 8.29
C PHE A 264 -15.29 0.14 8.87
N SER A 265 -16.00 1.23 9.13
CA SER A 265 -17.37 1.20 9.66
C SER A 265 -18.32 1.97 8.74
N ALA A 266 -19.47 1.37 8.45
CA ALA A 266 -20.54 1.96 7.67
C ALA A 266 -21.89 1.49 8.19
N HIS A 267 -22.98 2.07 7.69
CA HIS A 267 -24.32 1.55 7.97
C HIS A 267 -24.42 0.07 7.52
N PRO A 268 -25.10 -0.81 8.28
CA PRO A 268 -25.13 -2.26 8.01
C PRO A 268 -25.49 -2.64 6.57
N GLU A 269 -26.42 -1.95 5.93
CA GLU A 269 -26.82 -2.20 4.54
C GLU A 269 -25.70 -1.94 3.52
N ASN A 270 -24.69 -1.13 3.88
CA ASN A 270 -23.57 -0.75 3.01
C ASN A 270 -22.31 -1.62 3.22
N LEU A 271 -22.26 -2.48 4.24
CA LEU A 271 -21.08 -3.27 4.57
C LEU A 271 -20.63 -4.19 3.44
N ASN A 272 -21.56 -4.69 2.60
CA ASN A 272 -21.20 -5.51 1.45
C ASN A 272 -20.43 -4.72 0.39
N TYR A 273 -20.73 -3.42 0.20
CA TYR A 273 -19.97 -2.55 -0.70
C TYR A 273 -18.60 -2.24 -0.13
N VAL A 274 -18.49 -2.00 1.19
CA VAL A 274 -17.20 -1.80 1.88
C VAL A 274 -16.29 -3.02 1.69
N ARG A 275 -16.80 -4.24 1.92
CA ARG A 275 -16.07 -5.49 1.72
C ARG A 275 -15.66 -5.68 0.26
N TYR A 276 -16.56 -5.43 -0.66
CA TYR A 276 -16.29 -5.53 -2.09
C TYR A 276 -15.14 -4.61 -2.50
N TRP A 277 -15.18 -3.33 -2.12
CA TRP A 277 -14.15 -2.37 -2.50
C TRP A 277 -12.80 -2.65 -1.84
N TYR A 278 -12.80 -3.08 -0.59
CA TYR A 278 -11.55 -3.48 0.06
C TYR A 278 -10.88 -4.64 -0.69
N ASN A 279 -11.62 -5.72 -0.96
CA ASN A 279 -11.09 -6.86 -1.70
C ASN A 279 -10.64 -6.47 -3.10
N ASP A 280 -11.40 -5.62 -3.80
CA ASP A 280 -11.03 -5.13 -5.13
C ASP A 280 -9.76 -4.28 -5.09
N MET A 281 -9.62 -3.39 -4.11
CA MET A 281 -8.40 -2.60 -3.94
C MET A 281 -7.17 -3.47 -3.67
N VAL A 282 -7.27 -4.44 -2.77
CA VAL A 282 -6.16 -5.37 -2.50
C VAL A 282 -5.84 -6.23 -3.73
N ALA A 283 -6.85 -6.67 -4.46
CA ALA A 283 -6.67 -7.41 -5.71
C ALA A 283 -5.98 -6.56 -6.79
N ASN A 284 -6.32 -5.28 -6.88
CA ASN A 284 -5.65 -4.34 -7.79
C ASN A 284 -4.18 -4.13 -7.41
N VAL A 285 -3.85 -4.08 -6.12
CA VAL A 285 -2.45 -4.07 -5.66
C VAL A 285 -1.70 -5.31 -6.16
N VAL A 286 -2.30 -6.50 -6.07
CA VAL A 286 -1.71 -7.76 -6.58
C VAL A 286 -1.47 -7.70 -8.10
N ASP A 287 -2.40 -7.11 -8.87
CA ASP A 287 -2.32 -7.01 -10.34
C ASP A 287 -1.55 -5.78 -10.85
N SER A 288 -1.02 -4.95 -9.95
CA SER A 288 -0.37 -3.68 -10.26
C SER A 288 1.15 -3.77 -10.38
N ASN A 289 1.76 -2.69 -10.86
CA ASN A 289 3.20 -2.45 -10.82
C ASN A 289 3.58 -1.48 -9.68
N LEU A 290 2.70 -1.29 -8.69
CA LEU A 290 2.86 -0.29 -7.65
C LEU A 290 4.18 -0.43 -6.87
N LEU A 291 4.58 -1.66 -6.55
CA LEU A 291 5.85 -1.88 -5.82
C LEU A 291 7.04 -1.35 -6.62
N GLN A 292 7.14 -1.69 -7.92
CA GLN A 292 8.20 -1.18 -8.78
C GLN A 292 8.18 0.36 -8.83
N CYS A 293 6.99 0.96 -9.04
CA CYS A 293 6.86 2.43 -9.07
C CYS A 293 7.31 3.11 -7.76
N ILE A 294 7.13 2.47 -6.62
CA ILE A 294 7.62 3.01 -5.33
C ILE A 294 9.14 2.84 -5.26
N LEU A 295 9.66 1.66 -5.61
CA LEU A 295 11.11 1.38 -5.58
C LEU A 295 11.88 2.31 -6.51
N ASP A 296 11.38 2.58 -7.73
CA ASP A 296 11.99 3.51 -8.68
C ASP A 296 12.14 4.94 -8.14
N GLN A 297 11.31 5.30 -7.15
CA GLN A 297 11.34 6.64 -6.53
C GLN A 297 12.26 6.71 -5.29
N ILE A 298 12.45 5.59 -4.56
CA ILE A 298 13.18 5.59 -3.29
C ILE A 298 14.52 4.87 -3.33
N ALA A 299 14.73 3.95 -4.27
CA ALA A 299 15.99 3.22 -4.37
C ALA A 299 17.13 4.14 -4.83
N VAL A 300 18.29 3.98 -4.21
CA VAL A 300 19.51 4.73 -4.56
C VAL A 300 20.13 4.17 -5.85
N GLU A 301 20.02 2.86 -6.02
CA GLU A 301 20.46 2.12 -7.20
C GLU A 301 19.24 1.58 -7.96
N GLU A 302 19.40 1.37 -9.26
CA GLU A 302 18.34 0.84 -10.10
C GLU A 302 17.95 -0.56 -9.63
N PHE A 303 16.70 -0.75 -9.24
CA PHE A 303 16.19 -1.99 -8.69
C PHE A 303 15.08 -2.54 -9.59
N HIS A 304 15.32 -3.68 -10.21
CA HIS A 304 14.31 -4.36 -11.01
C HIS A 304 13.77 -5.58 -10.27
N LEU A 305 12.46 -5.56 -10.00
CA LEU A 305 11.76 -6.77 -9.56
C LEU A 305 11.63 -7.70 -10.77
N ASP A 306 12.08 -8.93 -10.62
CA ASP A 306 11.79 -9.96 -11.62
C ASP A 306 10.27 -10.00 -11.84
N PRO A 307 9.79 -9.82 -13.08
CA PRO A 307 8.38 -9.99 -13.37
C PRO A 307 8.06 -11.48 -13.14
N GLN A 308 7.61 -11.80 -11.93
CA GLN A 308 7.07 -13.13 -11.71
C GLN A 308 5.94 -13.33 -12.71
N GLU A 309 6.15 -14.19 -13.67
CA GLU A 309 5.17 -14.60 -14.68
C GLU A 309 4.00 -15.40 -14.07
N ALA A 310 4.00 -15.57 -12.75
CA ALA A 310 2.84 -16.13 -12.06
C ALA A 310 1.58 -15.33 -12.43
N PRO A 311 0.44 -15.99 -12.60
CA PRO A 311 -0.76 -15.41 -13.15
C PRO A 311 -1.32 -14.33 -12.21
N ARG A 312 -0.82 -13.08 -12.33
CA ARG A 312 -1.23 -11.92 -11.54
C ARG A 312 -2.75 -11.81 -11.49
N LYS A 313 -3.39 -11.90 -12.66
CA LYS A 313 -4.85 -11.84 -12.79
C LYS A 313 -5.57 -12.99 -12.08
N HIS A 314 -5.00 -14.20 -12.10
CA HIS A 314 -5.60 -15.33 -11.39
C HIS A 314 -5.58 -15.10 -9.88
N LEU A 315 -4.42 -14.72 -9.33
CA LEU A 315 -4.26 -14.44 -7.90
C LEU A 315 -5.13 -13.26 -7.45
N ALA A 316 -5.16 -12.16 -8.22
CA ALA A 316 -6.04 -11.02 -7.98
C ALA A 316 -7.53 -11.43 -7.95
N ASN A 317 -7.96 -12.31 -8.87
CA ASN A 317 -9.33 -12.80 -8.89
C ASN A 317 -9.66 -13.69 -7.68
N LEU A 318 -8.70 -14.43 -7.15
CA LEU A 318 -8.88 -15.18 -5.90
C LEU A 318 -9.05 -14.23 -4.71
N VAL A 319 -8.25 -13.15 -4.65
CA VAL A 319 -8.39 -12.12 -3.61
C VAL A 319 -9.77 -11.44 -3.68
N ARG A 320 -10.27 -11.08 -4.88
CA ARG A 320 -11.61 -10.49 -5.03
C ARG A 320 -12.72 -11.39 -4.49
N LYS A 321 -12.53 -12.69 -4.57
CA LYS A 321 -13.52 -13.70 -4.10
C LYS A 321 -13.34 -14.09 -2.64
N SER A 322 -12.34 -13.58 -1.94
CA SER A 322 -12.11 -13.91 -0.54
C SER A 322 -13.27 -13.47 0.35
N SER A 323 -13.66 -14.33 1.29
CA SER A 323 -14.72 -14.04 2.26
C SER A 323 -14.20 -13.35 3.53
N TYR A 324 -12.89 -13.36 3.77
CA TYR A 324 -12.27 -12.94 5.02
C TYR A 324 -11.14 -11.92 4.84
N GLY A 325 -11.07 -11.25 3.71
CA GLY A 325 -10.11 -10.17 3.49
C GLY A 325 -10.26 -9.02 4.48
N ILE A 326 -11.53 -8.75 4.86
CA ILE A 326 -11.91 -7.85 5.95
C ILE A 326 -13.03 -8.50 6.74
N CYS A 327 -12.94 -8.50 8.06
CA CYS A 327 -13.87 -9.15 9.00
C CYS A 327 -14.66 -8.13 9.80
#